data_a9f17c4068ffbf1348bed7f948e0ac0c
#
_entry.id   a9f17c4068ffbf1348bed7f948e0ac0c
#
_cell.length_a   1.000
_cell.length_b   1.000
_cell.length_c   1.000
_cell.angle_alpha   90.00
_cell.angle_beta   90.00
_cell.angle_gamma   90.00
#
_symmetry.space_group_name_H-M   'P 1'
#
loop_
_entity.id
_entity.type
_entity.pdbx_description
1 polymer ?
#
loop_
_entity_poly.entity_id
_entity_poly.type
_entity_poly.pdbx_seq_one_letter_code
_entity_poly.pdbx_strand_id
1 'polypeptide(L)'
;MGKTVRTRFAPSPTGRMHVGNLRTALYAYLIAKHEGGQFLLRIEDTDQEREMEGAVDIIYRTLASTGLIHDEGPDKDGGVGPYVQSERQAQGIYLEYAKKLIDKGEAYYCFCDEERLATLHTTVNGKEIFHYDKHCLHLSKEEVEAKLAAGVPYVIRQNNPVEGTTTFHDEIYGDITVPNAELDDMILIKSDGFPTYNFANVVDDHLMGITHVVRGNEYLTSSPKYNRLYDAFGWEVPVYVHCPLITNEEHKKLSKRSGHASYEDLIDQGFLTESVINFVALLGWSPEDNNEFFTLDELVKEFDYHHMSKTPAVFDMTKLRWMNGEYLKKMDFDKFYEMALPHMKLFREM
;
A
#
# COMPACT_ATOMS: atom_id res chain seq x y z
N MET A 1 6.13 28.93 2.44
CA MET A 1 6.01 27.81 3.38
C MET A 1 5.78 26.56 2.54
N GLY A 2 6.60 25.50 2.68
CA GLY A 2 6.38 24.24 1.99
C GLY A 2 5.04 23.60 2.40
N LYS A 3 4.48 22.71 1.56
CA LYS A 3 3.29 21.94 1.94
C LYS A 3 3.63 21.10 3.17
N THR A 4 2.68 20.98 4.10
CA THR A 4 2.78 20.03 5.22
C THR A 4 2.93 18.62 4.67
N VAL A 5 3.92 17.86 5.15
CA VAL A 5 4.09 16.46 4.76
C VAL A 5 2.90 15.66 5.24
N ARG A 6 2.29 14.89 4.34
CA ARG A 6 1.15 14.01 4.63
C ARG A 6 1.44 12.65 4.03
N THR A 7 1.44 11.65 4.88
CA THR A 7 1.59 10.25 4.51
C THR A 7 0.33 9.46 4.88
N ARG A 8 0.21 8.25 4.38
CA ARG A 8 -0.89 7.36 4.77
C ARG A 8 -0.41 5.91 4.91
N PHE A 9 -0.99 5.22 5.86
CA PHE A 9 -1.11 3.77 5.87
C PHE A 9 -2.48 3.42 5.31
N ALA A 10 -2.51 2.59 4.28
CA ALA A 10 -3.72 2.30 3.51
C ALA A 10 -3.92 0.78 3.36
N PRO A 11 -4.19 0.06 4.47
CA PRO A 11 -4.33 -1.38 4.46
C PRO A 11 -5.69 -1.83 3.93
N SER A 12 -5.69 -2.97 3.21
CA SER A 12 -6.91 -3.74 3.00
C SER A 12 -7.21 -4.59 4.25
N PRO A 13 -8.47 -4.70 4.69
CA PRO A 13 -8.85 -5.41 5.91
C PRO A 13 -8.87 -6.94 5.69
N THR A 14 -7.68 -7.56 5.59
CA THR A 14 -7.50 -8.98 5.24
C THR A 14 -6.95 -9.84 6.39
N GLY A 15 -7.07 -9.39 7.63
CA GLY A 15 -6.67 -10.11 8.83
C GLY A 15 -5.38 -9.60 9.47
N ARG A 16 -4.55 -10.53 10.01
CA ARG A 16 -3.33 -10.18 10.77
C ARG A 16 -2.36 -9.29 9.97
N MET A 17 -1.69 -8.37 10.68
CA MET A 17 -0.78 -7.39 10.11
C MET A 17 0.53 -8.04 9.66
N HIS A 18 0.68 -8.28 8.36
CA HIS A 18 1.95 -8.78 7.79
C HIS A 18 3.10 -7.81 8.11
N VAL A 19 4.29 -8.34 8.42
CA VAL A 19 5.49 -7.54 8.73
C VAL A 19 5.82 -6.50 7.65
N GLY A 20 5.59 -6.83 6.38
CA GLY A 20 5.76 -5.88 5.28
C GLY A 20 4.81 -4.70 5.36
N ASN A 21 3.55 -4.92 5.75
CA ASN A 21 2.57 -3.86 5.95
C ASN A 21 2.91 -3.02 7.19
N LEU A 22 3.35 -3.67 8.28
CA LEU A 22 3.81 -2.98 9.47
C LEU A 22 5.01 -2.07 9.16
N ARG A 23 5.99 -2.55 8.36
CA ARG A 23 7.11 -1.73 7.90
C ARG A 23 6.65 -0.53 7.09
N THR A 24 5.72 -0.73 6.17
CA THR A 24 5.16 0.36 5.36
C THR A 24 4.45 1.39 6.23
N ALA A 25 3.67 0.95 7.23
CA ALA A 25 3.03 1.83 8.21
C ALA A 25 4.06 2.59 9.04
N LEU A 26 5.07 1.90 9.55
CA LEU A 26 6.16 2.49 10.32
C LEU A 26 6.90 3.56 9.53
N TYR A 27 7.33 3.27 8.31
CA TYR A 27 8.08 4.25 7.49
C TYR A 27 7.21 5.45 7.11
N ALA A 28 5.93 5.24 6.77
CA ALA A 28 5.01 6.33 6.52
C ALA A 28 4.82 7.21 7.77
N TYR A 29 4.71 6.60 8.96
CA TYR A 29 4.64 7.30 10.23
C TYR A 29 5.93 8.10 10.50
N LEU A 30 7.10 7.47 10.35
CA LEU A 30 8.38 8.10 10.61
C LEU A 30 8.62 9.31 9.70
N ILE A 31 8.33 9.21 8.40
CA ILE A 31 8.43 10.33 7.45
C ILE A 31 7.52 11.48 7.89
N ALA A 32 6.25 11.20 8.19
CA ALA A 32 5.33 12.25 8.60
C ALA A 32 5.77 12.94 9.88
N LYS A 33 6.16 12.17 10.91
CA LYS A 33 6.51 12.72 12.23
C LYS A 33 7.87 13.42 12.23
N HIS A 34 8.84 12.95 11.45
CA HIS A 34 10.13 13.62 11.27
C HIS A 34 9.94 15.04 10.74
N GLU A 35 9.07 15.22 9.77
CA GLU A 35 8.78 16.49 9.12
C GLU A 35 7.72 17.35 9.86
N GLY A 36 7.28 16.92 11.04
CA GLY A 36 6.20 17.58 11.78
C GLY A 36 4.86 17.59 11.04
N GLY A 37 4.65 16.62 10.15
CA GLY A 37 3.48 16.45 9.31
C GLY A 37 2.41 15.52 9.91
N GLN A 38 1.59 14.95 9.04
CA GLN A 38 0.42 14.15 9.40
C GLN A 38 0.50 12.74 8.82
N PHE A 39 0.18 11.75 9.64
CA PHE A 39 0.06 10.34 9.28
C PHE A 39 -1.41 9.92 9.30
N LEU A 40 -1.93 9.49 8.16
CA LEU A 40 -3.34 9.14 7.94
C LEU A 40 -3.54 7.63 7.93
N LEU A 41 -4.69 7.18 8.41
CA LEU A 41 -5.19 5.81 8.21
C LEU A 41 -6.33 5.84 7.19
N ARG A 42 -6.19 5.08 6.09
CA ARG A 42 -7.25 4.84 5.11
C ARG A 42 -7.51 3.36 4.98
N ILE A 43 -8.76 2.93 5.08
CA ILE A 43 -9.15 1.53 4.88
C ILE A 43 -9.49 1.31 3.40
N GLU A 44 -8.77 0.40 2.76
CA GLU A 44 -8.96 0.05 1.35
C GLU A 44 -9.70 -1.29 1.22
N ASP A 45 -11.03 -1.20 1.24
CA ASP A 45 -11.99 -2.30 1.23
C ASP A 45 -12.73 -2.47 -0.12
N THR A 46 -12.15 -2.01 -1.22
CA THR A 46 -12.75 -2.13 -2.57
C THR A 46 -12.87 -3.57 -3.07
N ASP A 47 -12.12 -4.50 -2.48
CA ASP A 47 -12.22 -5.95 -2.71
C ASP A 47 -13.00 -6.60 -1.56
N GLN A 48 -14.33 -6.52 -1.65
CA GLN A 48 -15.24 -7.00 -0.60
C GLN A 48 -15.20 -8.53 -0.40
N GLU A 49 -14.75 -9.29 -1.40
CA GLU A 49 -14.61 -10.75 -1.29
C GLU A 49 -13.47 -11.16 -0.33
N ARG A 50 -12.48 -10.28 -0.13
CA ARG A 50 -11.33 -10.52 0.75
C ARG A 50 -11.48 -9.90 2.13
N GLU A 51 -12.52 -9.15 2.36
CA GLU A 51 -12.76 -8.54 3.66
C GLU A 51 -13.00 -9.63 4.71
N MET A 52 -12.29 -9.54 5.84
CA MET A 52 -12.45 -10.44 6.98
C MET A 52 -13.08 -9.68 8.13
N GLU A 53 -14.13 -10.26 8.71
CA GLU A 53 -14.77 -9.72 9.91
C GLU A 53 -13.74 -9.49 11.03
N GLY A 54 -13.77 -8.31 11.64
CA GLY A 54 -12.83 -7.91 12.69
C GLY A 54 -11.42 -7.50 12.23
N ALA A 55 -11.11 -7.53 10.92
CA ALA A 55 -9.79 -7.16 10.43
C ALA A 55 -9.47 -5.66 10.65
N VAL A 56 -10.46 -4.80 10.58
CA VAL A 56 -10.30 -3.37 10.89
C VAL A 56 -9.90 -3.16 12.35
N ASP A 57 -10.50 -3.91 13.29
CA ASP A 57 -10.14 -3.85 14.71
C ASP A 57 -8.70 -4.33 14.96
N ILE A 58 -8.23 -5.31 14.17
CA ILE A 58 -6.82 -5.76 14.24
C ILE A 58 -5.90 -4.61 13.82
N ILE A 59 -6.23 -3.89 12.74
CA ILE A 59 -5.45 -2.73 12.29
C ILE A 59 -5.35 -1.69 13.41
N TYR A 60 -6.47 -1.29 14.00
CA TYR A 60 -6.48 -0.30 15.10
C TYR A 60 -5.67 -0.77 16.30
N ARG A 61 -5.86 -2.01 16.75
CA ARG A 61 -5.11 -2.58 17.87
C ARG A 61 -3.62 -2.62 17.60
N THR A 62 -3.21 -3.03 16.38
CA THR A 62 -1.80 -3.08 16.01
C THR A 62 -1.19 -1.68 16.00
N LEU A 63 -1.84 -0.69 15.39
CA LEU A 63 -1.36 0.68 15.39
C LEU A 63 -1.26 1.25 16.82
N ALA A 64 -2.26 1.02 17.66
CA ALA A 64 -2.24 1.45 19.05
C ALA A 64 -1.11 0.78 19.85
N SER A 65 -0.96 -0.54 19.72
CA SER A 65 0.07 -1.31 20.44
C SER A 65 1.49 -0.94 20.00
N THR A 66 1.68 -0.58 18.73
CA THR A 66 2.98 -0.19 18.19
C THR A 66 3.32 1.28 18.34
N GLY A 67 2.39 2.09 18.86
CA GLY A 67 2.55 3.54 19.01
C GLY A 67 2.45 4.33 17.70
N LEU A 68 2.06 3.69 16.59
CA LEU A 68 1.89 4.34 15.29
C LEU A 68 0.52 5.05 15.21
N ILE A 69 0.34 6.05 16.04
CA ILE A 69 -0.95 6.74 16.18
C ILE A 69 -1.19 7.66 14.99
N HIS A 70 -2.26 7.41 14.26
CA HIS A 70 -2.68 8.26 13.15
C HIS A 70 -3.29 9.59 13.62
N ASP A 71 -3.10 10.63 12.81
CA ASP A 71 -3.65 11.96 13.07
C ASP A 71 -5.07 12.09 12.53
N GLU A 72 -5.37 11.38 11.43
CA GLU A 72 -6.66 11.34 10.75
C GLU A 72 -6.97 9.90 10.32
N GLY A 73 -8.22 9.54 10.31
CA GLY A 73 -8.70 8.21 9.90
C GLY A 73 -10.20 8.08 10.06
N PRO A 74 -10.77 6.86 9.90
CA PRO A 74 -12.22 6.64 10.00
C PRO A 74 -12.80 7.03 11.37
N ASP A 75 -12.00 6.96 12.43
CA ASP A 75 -12.35 7.31 13.81
C ASP A 75 -11.97 8.74 14.20
N LYS A 76 -11.26 9.47 13.34
CA LYS A 76 -10.73 10.80 13.61
C LYS A 76 -10.70 11.65 12.34
N ASP A 77 -11.80 12.34 12.06
CA ASP A 77 -11.94 13.15 10.85
C ASP A 77 -11.02 14.37 10.86
N GLY A 78 -10.25 14.55 9.78
CA GLY A 78 -9.42 15.72 9.49
C GLY A 78 -9.98 16.60 8.37
N GLY A 79 -11.22 16.36 7.93
CA GLY A 79 -11.92 17.15 6.92
C GLY A 79 -11.69 16.69 5.47
N VAL A 80 -11.04 15.52 5.25
CA VAL A 80 -10.80 14.95 3.91
C VAL A 80 -11.43 13.55 3.75
N GLY A 81 -12.25 13.16 4.72
CA GLY A 81 -12.98 11.90 4.70
C GLY A 81 -14.05 11.81 3.60
N PRO A 82 -14.74 10.67 3.53
CA PRO A 82 -14.56 9.44 4.32
C PRO A 82 -13.18 8.80 4.12
N TYR A 83 -12.71 8.07 5.14
CA TYR A 83 -11.40 7.37 5.09
C TYR A 83 -11.56 5.87 4.81
N VAL A 84 -12.75 5.43 4.43
CA VAL A 84 -13.06 4.06 4.01
C VAL A 84 -13.49 4.11 2.54
N GLN A 85 -12.89 3.28 1.69
CA GLN A 85 -13.11 3.38 0.25
C GLN A 85 -14.52 2.99 -0.18
N SER A 86 -15.15 2.02 0.48
CA SER A 86 -16.56 1.67 0.22
C SER A 86 -17.52 2.84 0.53
N GLU A 87 -17.25 3.63 1.57
CA GLU A 87 -18.03 4.82 1.88
C GLU A 87 -17.85 5.92 0.81
N ARG A 88 -16.62 6.10 0.31
CA ARG A 88 -16.32 7.01 -0.81
C ARG A 88 -17.00 6.57 -2.10
N GLN A 89 -17.03 5.25 -2.34
CA GLN A 89 -17.77 4.65 -3.45
C GLN A 89 -19.28 4.96 -3.34
N ALA A 90 -19.86 4.79 -2.17
CA ALA A 90 -21.28 5.08 -1.93
C ALA A 90 -21.64 6.56 -2.18
N GLN A 91 -20.67 7.48 -2.01
CA GLN A 91 -20.81 8.91 -2.35
C GLN A 91 -20.59 9.20 -3.84
N GLY A 92 -20.25 8.20 -4.66
CA GLY A 92 -20.05 8.37 -6.10
C GLY A 92 -18.74 9.04 -6.51
N ILE A 93 -17.81 9.24 -5.57
CA ILE A 93 -16.55 9.99 -5.80
C ILE A 93 -15.77 9.41 -6.98
N TYR A 94 -15.53 8.11 -7.00
CA TYR A 94 -14.69 7.49 -8.04
C TYR A 94 -15.33 7.57 -9.42
N LEU A 95 -16.65 7.35 -9.52
CA LEU A 95 -17.35 7.47 -10.79
C LEU A 95 -17.32 8.92 -11.32
N GLU A 96 -17.43 9.91 -10.45
CA GLU A 96 -17.32 11.33 -10.82
C GLU A 96 -15.94 11.61 -11.45
N TYR A 97 -14.85 11.15 -10.82
CA TYR A 97 -13.51 11.36 -11.35
C TYR A 97 -13.22 10.55 -12.61
N ALA A 98 -13.76 9.33 -12.74
CA ALA A 98 -13.67 8.57 -13.97
C ALA A 98 -14.38 9.27 -15.14
N LYS A 99 -15.55 9.86 -14.91
CA LYS A 99 -16.27 10.67 -15.93
C LYS A 99 -15.48 11.90 -16.34
N LYS A 100 -14.81 12.60 -15.40
CA LYS A 100 -13.91 13.72 -15.73
C LYS A 100 -12.78 13.30 -16.68
N LEU A 101 -12.24 12.07 -16.53
CA LEU A 101 -11.26 11.54 -17.47
C LEU A 101 -11.88 11.21 -18.84
N ILE A 102 -13.11 10.69 -18.88
CA ILE A 102 -13.82 10.46 -20.16
C ILE A 102 -14.04 11.78 -20.90
N ASP A 103 -14.47 12.83 -20.21
CA ASP A 103 -14.67 14.14 -20.79
C ASP A 103 -13.39 14.76 -21.37
N LYS A 104 -12.23 14.38 -20.82
CA LYS A 104 -10.90 14.79 -21.33
C LYS A 104 -10.33 13.86 -22.41
N GLY A 105 -11.00 12.74 -22.72
CA GLY A 105 -10.49 11.72 -23.63
C GLY A 105 -9.39 10.83 -23.05
N GLU A 106 -9.15 10.90 -21.73
CA GLU A 106 -8.14 10.13 -20.99
C GLU A 106 -8.69 8.82 -20.41
N ALA A 107 -10.00 8.58 -20.58
CA ALA A 107 -10.68 7.32 -20.29
C ALA A 107 -11.85 7.10 -21.24
N TYR A 108 -12.37 5.89 -21.28
CA TYR A 108 -13.51 5.54 -22.14
C TYR A 108 -14.30 4.35 -21.59
N TYR A 109 -15.55 4.25 -22.01
CA TYR A 109 -16.42 3.10 -21.71
C TYR A 109 -16.01 1.89 -22.56
N CYS A 110 -15.89 0.74 -21.92
CA CYS A 110 -15.61 -0.54 -22.58
C CYS A 110 -16.75 -1.51 -22.31
N PHE A 111 -17.39 -1.97 -23.39
CA PHE A 111 -18.54 -2.88 -23.37
C PHE A 111 -18.18 -4.32 -23.80
N CYS A 112 -16.90 -4.66 -23.84
CA CYS A 112 -16.44 -6.00 -24.17
C CYS A 112 -16.87 -7.00 -23.09
N ASP A 113 -17.44 -8.12 -23.51
CA ASP A 113 -17.73 -9.26 -22.66
C ASP A 113 -16.51 -10.18 -22.45
N GLU A 114 -16.68 -11.17 -21.59
CA GLU A 114 -15.59 -12.11 -21.26
C GLU A 114 -15.15 -12.93 -22.46
N GLU A 115 -16.10 -13.32 -23.35
CA GLU A 115 -15.79 -14.11 -24.55
C GLU A 115 -14.86 -13.35 -25.47
N ARG A 116 -15.16 -12.06 -25.72
CA ARG A 116 -14.29 -11.19 -26.53
C ARG A 116 -12.94 -10.97 -25.85
N LEU A 117 -12.92 -10.68 -24.54
CA LEU A 117 -11.68 -10.43 -23.83
C LEU A 117 -10.76 -11.67 -23.81
N ALA A 118 -11.33 -12.87 -23.75
CA ALA A 118 -10.57 -14.12 -23.82
C ALA A 118 -9.79 -14.28 -25.13
N THR A 119 -10.24 -13.66 -26.23
CA THR A 119 -9.52 -13.69 -27.52
C THR A 119 -8.25 -12.85 -27.54
N LEU A 120 -8.05 -11.96 -26.56
CA LEU A 120 -6.90 -11.05 -26.47
C LEU A 120 -5.71 -11.62 -25.71
N HIS A 121 -5.83 -12.83 -25.18
CA HIS A 121 -4.73 -13.52 -24.55
C HIS A 121 -3.76 -14.07 -25.59
N THR A 122 -2.48 -13.76 -25.44
CA THR A 122 -1.40 -14.26 -26.29
C THR A 122 -0.35 -14.96 -25.44
N THR A 123 0.28 -16.02 -26.00
CA THR A 123 1.37 -16.70 -25.31
C THR A 123 2.71 -16.23 -25.84
N VAL A 124 3.51 -15.58 -24.99
CA VAL A 124 4.86 -15.15 -25.31
C VAL A 124 5.83 -15.84 -24.34
N ASN A 125 6.80 -16.60 -24.88
CA ASN A 125 7.79 -17.35 -24.10
C ASN A 125 7.16 -18.28 -23.03
N GLY A 126 6.01 -18.90 -23.34
CA GLY A 126 5.30 -19.81 -22.43
C GLY A 126 4.52 -19.10 -21.30
N LYS A 127 4.45 -17.78 -21.33
CA LYS A 127 3.62 -16.99 -20.42
C LYS A 127 2.44 -16.41 -21.16
N GLU A 128 1.27 -16.52 -20.56
CA GLU A 128 0.05 -15.88 -21.05
C GLU A 128 0.11 -14.38 -20.74
N ILE A 129 -0.05 -13.55 -21.77
CA ILE A 129 -0.06 -12.08 -21.67
C ILE A 129 -1.41 -11.62 -22.21
N PHE A 130 -2.09 -10.78 -21.41
CA PHE A 130 -3.27 -10.05 -21.83
C PHE A 130 -2.88 -8.63 -22.20
N HIS A 131 -3.35 -8.15 -23.35
CA HIS A 131 -3.24 -6.75 -23.75
C HIS A 131 -4.55 -6.31 -24.42
N TYR A 132 -5.18 -5.29 -23.86
CA TYR A 132 -6.44 -4.78 -24.42
C TYR A 132 -6.18 -3.95 -25.68
N ASP A 133 -6.89 -4.27 -26.76
CA ASP A 133 -6.68 -3.73 -28.11
C ASP A 133 -7.38 -2.40 -28.37
N LYS A 134 -7.86 -1.71 -27.34
CA LYS A 134 -8.57 -0.41 -27.42
C LYS A 134 -9.84 -0.43 -28.29
N HIS A 135 -10.46 -1.58 -28.51
CA HIS A 135 -11.62 -1.75 -29.40
C HIS A 135 -12.72 -0.71 -29.13
N CYS A 136 -13.11 -0.53 -27.85
CA CYS A 136 -14.19 0.38 -27.48
C CYS A 136 -13.79 1.86 -27.48
N LEU A 137 -12.50 2.20 -27.58
CA LEU A 137 -12.04 3.58 -27.70
C LEU A 137 -12.57 4.26 -28.97
N HIS A 138 -12.83 3.48 -30.01
CA HIS A 138 -13.24 3.97 -31.34
C HIS A 138 -14.75 4.00 -31.54
N LEU A 139 -15.56 3.66 -30.53
CA LEU A 139 -17.01 3.82 -30.60
C LEU A 139 -17.39 5.30 -30.71
N SER A 140 -18.37 5.62 -31.55
CA SER A 140 -18.91 6.97 -31.59
C SER A 140 -19.66 7.31 -30.31
N LYS A 141 -19.86 8.61 -30.09
CA LYS A 141 -20.61 9.08 -28.92
C LYS A 141 -22.04 8.52 -28.92
N GLU A 142 -22.68 8.49 -30.09
CA GLU A 142 -24.03 7.97 -30.27
C GLU A 142 -24.12 6.47 -29.96
N GLU A 143 -23.10 5.68 -30.35
CA GLU A 143 -23.02 4.25 -30.03
C GLU A 143 -22.86 4.03 -28.54
N VAL A 144 -22.00 4.81 -27.87
CA VAL A 144 -21.82 4.75 -26.41
C VAL A 144 -23.11 5.10 -25.69
N GLU A 145 -23.78 6.22 -26.06
CA GLU A 145 -25.05 6.65 -25.46
C GLU A 145 -26.15 5.60 -25.67
N ALA A 146 -26.25 5.00 -26.85
CA ALA A 146 -27.22 3.93 -27.13
C ALA A 146 -26.99 2.70 -26.26
N LYS A 147 -25.72 2.27 -26.07
CA LYS A 147 -25.37 1.13 -25.23
C LYS A 147 -25.67 1.41 -23.75
N LEU A 148 -25.34 2.60 -23.27
CA LEU A 148 -25.64 3.02 -21.89
C LEU A 148 -27.16 3.08 -21.64
N ALA A 149 -27.93 3.66 -22.59
CA ALA A 149 -29.38 3.72 -22.51
C ALA A 149 -30.03 2.34 -22.54
N ALA A 150 -29.42 1.38 -23.28
CA ALA A 150 -29.88 -0.02 -23.32
C ALA A 150 -29.46 -0.84 -22.07
N GLY A 151 -28.73 -0.24 -21.12
CA GLY A 151 -28.29 -0.93 -19.90
C GLY A 151 -27.21 -1.99 -20.15
N VAL A 152 -26.45 -1.89 -21.26
CA VAL A 152 -25.34 -2.83 -21.53
C VAL A 152 -24.29 -2.69 -20.44
N PRO A 153 -23.86 -3.80 -19.80
CA PRO A 153 -22.79 -3.78 -18.80
C PRO A 153 -21.50 -3.17 -19.36
N TYR A 154 -20.81 -2.39 -18.58
CA TYR A 154 -19.57 -1.74 -18.99
C TYR A 154 -18.56 -1.66 -17.87
N VAL A 155 -17.30 -1.45 -18.23
CA VAL A 155 -16.23 -0.95 -17.37
C VAL A 155 -15.73 0.38 -17.92
N ILE A 156 -15.03 1.17 -17.11
CA ILE A 156 -14.33 2.36 -17.58
C ILE A 156 -12.84 2.03 -17.59
N ARG A 157 -12.17 2.25 -18.72
CA ARG A 157 -10.73 2.03 -18.89
C ARG A 157 -9.99 3.34 -19.04
N GLN A 158 -8.76 3.37 -18.51
CA GLN A 158 -7.80 4.42 -18.78
C GLN A 158 -7.40 4.38 -20.26
N ASN A 159 -7.23 5.54 -20.91
CA ASN A 159 -6.69 5.65 -22.24
C ASN A 159 -5.20 6.01 -22.18
N ASN A 160 -4.33 5.01 -22.19
CA ASN A 160 -2.89 5.22 -22.22
C ASN A 160 -2.41 5.47 -23.66
N PRO A 161 -1.43 6.37 -23.89
CA PRO A 161 -0.79 6.53 -25.19
C PRO A 161 -0.04 5.25 -25.57
N VAL A 162 0.05 4.96 -26.86
CA VAL A 162 0.81 3.81 -27.39
C VAL A 162 2.25 4.20 -27.69
N GLU A 163 2.46 5.43 -28.20
CA GLU A 163 3.77 5.93 -28.60
C GLU A 163 4.49 6.66 -27.44
N GLY A 164 5.82 6.69 -27.51
CA GLY A 164 6.66 7.38 -26.54
C GLY A 164 6.93 6.56 -25.27
N THR A 165 7.30 7.26 -24.22
CA THR A 165 7.67 6.66 -22.91
C THR A 165 7.02 7.42 -21.76
N THR A 166 6.81 6.73 -20.65
CA THR A 166 6.43 7.34 -19.37
C THR A 166 7.56 7.14 -18.36
N THR A 167 8.01 8.23 -17.77
CA THR A 167 9.03 8.22 -16.71
C THR A 167 8.43 8.67 -15.40
N PHE A 168 8.76 8.00 -14.31
CA PHE A 168 8.47 8.47 -12.96
C PHE A 168 9.72 8.38 -12.09
N HIS A 169 9.79 9.23 -11.08
CA HIS A 169 10.87 9.23 -10.09
C HIS A 169 10.46 8.49 -8.83
N ASP A 170 11.35 7.63 -8.33
CA ASP A 170 11.24 7.00 -7.02
C ASP A 170 12.47 7.33 -6.19
N GLU A 171 12.29 7.76 -4.96
CA GLU A 171 13.39 8.20 -4.10
C GLU A 171 14.44 7.09 -3.84
N ILE A 172 14.01 5.84 -3.89
CA ILE A 172 14.88 4.68 -3.62
C ILE A 172 15.46 4.14 -4.92
N TYR A 173 14.62 3.96 -5.95
CA TYR A 173 15.02 3.31 -7.21
C TYR A 173 15.50 4.27 -8.29
N GLY A 174 15.27 5.58 -8.12
CA GLY A 174 15.61 6.63 -9.08
C GLY A 174 14.60 6.69 -10.24
N ASP A 175 15.02 7.26 -11.37
CA ASP A 175 14.16 7.40 -12.53
C ASP A 175 13.90 6.05 -13.22
N ILE A 176 12.63 5.72 -13.42
CA ILE A 176 12.16 4.51 -14.08
C ILE A 176 11.36 4.92 -15.31
N THR A 177 11.85 4.49 -16.47
CA THR A 177 11.22 4.80 -17.76
C THR A 177 10.72 3.51 -18.41
N VAL A 178 9.46 3.54 -18.86
CA VAL A 178 8.84 2.40 -19.56
C VAL A 178 8.28 2.86 -20.89
N PRO A 179 8.34 2.02 -21.96
CA PRO A 179 7.63 2.28 -23.20
C PRO A 179 6.12 2.34 -22.98
N ASN A 180 5.44 3.33 -23.53
CA ASN A 180 3.99 3.44 -23.40
C ASN A 180 3.25 2.24 -24.03
N ALA A 181 3.82 1.61 -25.04
CA ALA A 181 3.28 0.38 -25.62
C ALA A 181 3.16 -0.80 -24.63
N GLU A 182 3.88 -0.76 -23.52
CA GLU A 182 3.79 -1.77 -22.45
C GLU A 182 2.71 -1.43 -21.39
N LEU A 183 2.16 -0.20 -21.45
CA LEU A 183 1.10 0.24 -20.54
C LEU A 183 -0.25 -0.24 -21.07
N ASP A 184 -0.86 -1.20 -20.37
CA ASP A 184 -2.22 -1.62 -20.67
C ASP A 184 -3.25 -0.57 -20.22
N ASP A 185 -4.38 -0.48 -20.95
CA ASP A 185 -5.51 0.34 -20.55
C ASP A 185 -6.23 -0.30 -19.36
N MET A 186 -5.74 -0.01 -18.17
CA MET A 186 -6.28 -0.63 -16.95
C MET A 186 -7.73 -0.21 -16.70
N ILE A 187 -8.49 -1.10 -16.07
CA ILE A 187 -9.84 -0.79 -15.63
C ILE A 187 -9.76 0.20 -14.45
N LEU A 188 -10.51 1.29 -14.55
CA LEU A 188 -10.67 2.28 -13.50
C LEU A 188 -11.90 1.97 -12.64
N ILE A 189 -13.04 1.74 -13.30
CA ILE A 189 -14.32 1.35 -12.69
C ILE A 189 -14.73 0.00 -13.23
N LYS A 190 -15.01 -0.94 -12.33
CA LYS A 190 -15.50 -2.29 -12.62
C LYS A 190 -16.97 -2.28 -13.03
N SER A 191 -17.46 -3.40 -13.57
CA SER A 191 -18.86 -3.55 -13.98
C SER A 191 -19.87 -3.48 -12.83
N ASP A 192 -19.44 -3.75 -11.59
CA ASP A 192 -20.22 -3.58 -10.36
C ASP A 192 -20.26 -2.11 -9.87
N GLY A 193 -19.58 -1.20 -10.57
CA GLY A 193 -19.48 0.22 -10.22
C GLY A 193 -18.40 0.56 -9.19
N PHE A 194 -17.70 -0.43 -8.63
CA PHE A 194 -16.57 -0.18 -7.73
C PHE A 194 -15.31 0.22 -8.52
N PRO A 195 -14.47 1.10 -7.97
CA PRO A 195 -13.16 1.37 -8.54
C PRO A 195 -12.25 0.16 -8.40
N THR A 196 -11.25 0.06 -9.28
CA THR A 196 -10.10 -0.79 -8.98
C THR A 196 -9.21 -0.13 -7.93
N TYR A 197 -8.43 -0.93 -7.23
CA TYR A 197 -7.40 -0.44 -6.31
C TYR A 197 -6.51 0.63 -6.98
N ASN A 198 -6.07 0.36 -8.21
CA ASN A 198 -5.17 1.24 -8.94
C ASN A 198 -5.73 2.65 -9.19
N PHE A 199 -7.03 2.76 -9.37
CA PHE A 199 -7.68 4.06 -9.56
C PHE A 199 -8.03 4.73 -8.24
N ALA A 200 -8.60 3.97 -7.30
CA ALA A 200 -9.03 4.49 -6.02
C ALA A 200 -7.86 5.13 -5.24
N ASN A 201 -6.69 4.47 -5.20
CA ASN A 201 -5.55 5.00 -4.46
C ASN A 201 -5.06 6.35 -4.99
N VAL A 202 -5.07 6.57 -6.31
CA VAL A 202 -4.64 7.85 -6.93
C VAL A 202 -5.63 8.97 -6.61
N VAL A 203 -6.93 8.69 -6.76
CA VAL A 203 -7.99 9.67 -6.45
C VAL A 203 -7.94 10.05 -4.97
N ASP A 204 -7.81 9.06 -4.09
CA ASP A 204 -7.80 9.28 -2.65
C ASP A 204 -6.53 9.99 -2.19
N ASP A 205 -5.36 9.61 -2.69
CA ASP A 205 -4.10 10.26 -2.36
C ASP A 205 -4.14 11.74 -2.74
N HIS A 206 -4.71 12.08 -3.91
CA HIS A 206 -4.91 13.47 -4.30
C HIS A 206 -5.89 14.21 -3.38
N LEU A 207 -7.10 13.66 -3.18
CA LEU A 207 -8.15 14.32 -2.40
C LEU A 207 -7.82 14.44 -0.92
N MET A 208 -7.01 13.53 -0.38
CA MET A 208 -6.51 13.58 0.99
C MET A 208 -5.21 14.39 1.13
N GLY A 209 -4.71 14.97 0.03
CA GLY A 209 -3.52 15.82 0.01
C GLY A 209 -2.24 15.06 0.39
N ILE A 210 -2.15 13.78 0.07
CA ILE A 210 -0.96 12.95 0.34
C ILE A 210 0.22 13.46 -0.46
N THR A 211 1.33 13.72 0.22
CA THR A 211 2.56 14.24 -0.37
C THR A 211 3.61 13.17 -0.59
N HIS A 212 3.60 12.12 0.25
CA HIS A 212 4.56 11.00 0.18
C HIS A 212 3.80 9.67 0.21
N VAL A 213 4.05 8.84 -0.78
CA VAL A 213 3.45 7.52 -0.93
C VAL A 213 4.49 6.46 -0.60
N VAL A 214 4.37 5.85 0.57
CA VAL A 214 5.21 4.73 1.02
C VAL A 214 4.47 3.43 0.77
N ARG A 215 5.09 2.48 0.06
CA ARG A 215 4.51 1.15 -0.23
C ARG A 215 5.58 0.15 -0.69
N GLY A 216 5.21 -1.10 -0.86
CA GLY A 216 6.13 -2.15 -1.33
C GLY A 216 6.57 -1.96 -2.79
N ASN A 217 7.73 -2.49 -3.14
CA ASN A 217 8.31 -2.37 -4.49
C ASN A 217 7.52 -3.14 -5.57
N GLU A 218 6.56 -3.98 -5.21
CA GLU A 218 5.64 -4.63 -6.15
C GLU A 218 4.81 -3.63 -6.97
N TYR A 219 4.65 -2.40 -6.47
CA TYR A 219 3.92 -1.34 -7.16
C TYR A 219 4.76 -0.55 -8.17
N LEU A 220 6.08 -0.78 -8.26
CA LEU A 220 6.93 -0.11 -9.25
C LEU A 220 6.43 -0.31 -10.68
N THR A 221 5.94 -1.50 -11.01
CA THR A 221 5.41 -1.82 -12.34
C THR A 221 4.08 -1.14 -12.66
N SER A 222 3.31 -0.75 -11.63
CA SER A 222 2.04 -0.05 -11.80
C SER A 222 2.19 1.47 -11.74
N SER A 223 3.28 1.97 -11.16
CA SER A 223 3.50 3.41 -10.95
C SER A 223 3.49 4.25 -12.23
N PRO A 224 3.95 3.78 -13.40
CA PRO A 224 3.80 4.54 -14.64
C PRO A 224 2.34 4.83 -14.99
N LYS A 225 1.43 3.87 -14.76
CA LYS A 225 -0.02 4.06 -15.00
C LYS A 225 -0.62 5.08 -14.03
N TYR A 226 -0.13 5.13 -12.79
CA TYR A 226 -0.55 6.13 -11.80
C TYR A 226 -0.09 7.52 -12.21
N ASN A 227 1.16 7.67 -12.64
CA ASN A 227 1.66 8.94 -13.16
C ASN A 227 0.84 9.44 -14.35
N ARG A 228 0.43 8.54 -15.27
CA ARG A 228 -0.48 8.89 -16.36
C ARG A 228 -1.83 9.42 -15.88
N LEU A 229 -2.35 8.91 -14.74
CA LEU A 229 -3.57 9.46 -14.13
C LEU A 229 -3.33 10.85 -13.55
N TYR A 230 -2.23 11.07 -12.82
CA TYR A 230 -1.88 12.40 -12.31
C TYR A 230 -1.74 13.41 -13.46
N ASP A 231 -1.04 13.05 -14.54
CA ASP A 231 -0.89 13.89 -15.74
C ASP A 231 -2.26 14.21 -16.39
N ALA A 232 -3.11 13.21 -16.58
CA ALA A 232 -4.43 13.35 -17.19
C ALA A 232 -5.35 14.27 -16.39
N PHE A 233 -5.26 14.23 -15.06
CA PHE A 233 -5.98 15.14 -14.19
C PHE A 233 -5.33 16.53 -14.12
N GLY A 234 -4.03 16.66 -14.41
CA GLY A 234 -3.24 17.86 -14.16
C GLY A 234 -2.89 18.03 -12.68
N TRP A 235 -2.74 16.92 -11.97
CA TRP A 235 -2.40 16.89 -10.55
C TRP A 235 -0.89 16.75 -10.33
N GLU A 236 -0.43 17.24 -9.21
CA GLU A 236 0.95 17.04 -8.77
C GLU A 236 1.15 15.58 -8.33
N VAL A 237 2.21 14.95 -8.83
CA VAL A 237 2.60 13.59 -8.48
C VAL A 237 3.22 13.60 -7.07
N PRO A 238 2.80 12.73 -6.15
CA PRO A 238 3.43 12.64 -4.84
C PRO A 238 4.85 12.07 -4.94
N VAL A 239 5.63 12.29 -3.89
CA VAL A 239 6.93 11.64 -3.71
C VAL A 239 6.72 10.15 -3.50
N TYR A 240 7.34 9.30 -4.33
CA TYR A 240 7.28 7.85 -4.19
C TYR A 240 8.47 7.32 -3.40
N VAL A 241 8.17 6.50 -2.40
CA VAL A 241 9.15 5.77 -1.57
C VAL A 241 8.77 4.29 -1.59
N HIS A 242 9.32 3.52 -2.52
CA HIS A 242 9.05 2.09 -2.62
C HIS A 242 10.02 1.29 -1.75
N CYS A 243 9.48 0.59 -0.76
CA CYS A 243 10.23 -0.25 0.15
C CYS A 243 10.75 -1.52 -0.54
N PRO A 244 12.00 -1.96 -0.28
CA PRO A 244 12.52 -3.19 -0.85
C PRO A 244 11.72 -4.42 -0.37
N LEU A 245 11.80 -5.51 -1.13
CA LEU A 245 11.17 -6.77 -0.75
C LEU A 245 11.73 -7.27 0.59
N ILE A 246 10.88 -7.87 1.43
CA ILE A 246 11.32 -8.65 2.59
C ILE A 246 11.34 -10.13 2.18
N THR A 247 12.48 -10.78 2.39
CA THR A 247 12.69 -12.20 2.12
C THR A 247 12.94 -12.97 3.41
N ASN A 248 12.77 -14.28 3.36
CA ASN A 248 13.28 -15.16 4.38
C ASN A 248 14.80 -15.40 4.18
N GLU A 249 15.42 -16.18 5.06
CA GLU A 249 16.85 -16.55 5.00
C GLU A 249 17.24 -17.32 3.72
N GLU A 250 16.26 -17.94 3.04
CA GLU A 250 16.45 -18.61 1.74
C GLU A 250 16.29 -17.65 0.55
N HIS A 251 16.20 -16.34 0.78
CA HIS A 251 15.93 -15.30 -0.23
C HIS A 251 14.61 -15.46 -0.99
N LYS A 252 13.65 -16.18 -0.43
CA LYS A 252 12.28 -16.27 -0.94
C LYS A 252 11.39 -15.21 -0.28
N LYS A 253 10.41 -14.72 -1.01
CA LYS A 253 9.42 -13.75 -0.46
C LYS A 253 8.85 -14.28 0.85
N LEU A 254 8.89 -13.46 1.90
CA LEU A 254 8.29 -13.79 3.20
C LEU A 254 6.79 -14.01 3.02
N SER A 255 6.27 -15.15 3.48
CA SER A 255 4.87 -15.54 3.31
C SER A 255 4.21 -15.86 4.65
N LYS A 256 2.88 -15.74 4.70
CA LYS A 256 2.08 -16.10 5.89
C LYS A 256 2.28 -17.57 6.35
N ARG A 257 2.74 -18.46 5.46
CA ARG A 257 2.98 -19.89 5.78
C ARG A 257 4.23 -20.12 6.62
N SER A 258 5.12 -19.13 6.75
CA SER A 258 6.36 -19.26 7.55
C SER A 258 6.14 -19.19 9.07
N GLY A 259 4.93 -18.90 9.55
CA GLY A 259 4.60 -18.82 10.98
C GLY A 259 5.15 -17.59 11.72
N HIS A 260 5.85 -16.70 11.02
CA HIS A 260 6.50 -15.51 11.60
C HIS A 260 6.26 -14.25 10.77
N ALA A 261 5.23 -14.27 9.93
CA ALA A 261 5.03 -13.23 8.93
C ALA A 261 4.14 -12.08 9.42
N SER A 262 3.46 -12.19 10.56
CA SER A 262 2.60 -11.15 11.11
C SER A 262 3.11 -10.62 12.45
N TYR A 263 2.75 -9.36 12.76
CA TYR A 263 3.04 -8.74 14.05
C TYR A 263 2.45 -9.56 15.20
N GLU A 264 1.20 -9.96 15.08
CA GLU A 264 0.48 -10.71 16.10
C GLU A 264 1.13 -12.07 16.36
N ASP A 265 1.62 -12.76 15.32
CA ASP A 265 2.35 -14.04 15.48
C ASP A 265 3.65 -13.86 16.27
N LEU A 266 4.33 -12.72 16.09
CA LEU A 266 5.55 -12.42 16.85
C LEU A 266 5.23 -12.10 18.31
N ILE A 267 4.19 -11.33 18.58
CA ILE A 267 3.75 -11.03 19.95
C ILE A 267 3.29 -12.31 20.68
N ASP A 268 2.52 -13.17 20.00
CA ASP A 268 2.08 -14.47 20.52
C ASP A 268 3.28 -15.38 20.89
N GLN A 269 4.42 -15.21 20.23
CA GLN A 269 5.68 -15.92 20.51
C GLN A 269 6.52 -15.26 21.63
N GLY A 270 6.05 -14.16 22.22
CA GLY A 270 6.72 -13.48 23.33
C GLY A 270 7.76 -12.42 22.92
N PHE A 271 7.75 -11.97 21.67
CA PHE A 271 8.56 -10.82 21.26
C PHE A 271 7.93 -9.53 21.80
N LEU A 272 8.77 -8.62 22.29
CA LEU A 272 8.35 -7.30 22.74
C LEU A 272 8.02 -6.41 21.54
N THR A 273 6.98 -5.62 21.66
CA THR A 273 6.59 -4.64 20.62
C THR A 273 7.74 -3.71 20.24
N GLU A 274 8.45 -3.18 21.23
CA GLU A 274 9.59 -2.28 21.04
C GLU A 274 10.70 -2.96 20.21
N SER A 275 10.97 -4.23 20.50
CA SER A 275 11.95 -5.02 19.75
C SER A 275 11.50 -5.27 18.31
N VAL A 276 10.22 -5.60 18.10
CA VAL A 276 9.66 -5.84 16.75
C VAL A 276 9.71 -4.55 15.94
N ILE A 277 9.28 -3.41 16.49
CA ILE A 277 9.31 -2.11 15.80
C ILE A 277 10.74 -1.71 15.42
N ASN A 278 11.68 -1.84 16.36
CA ASN A 278 13.08 -1.52 16.08
C ASN A 278 13.67 -2.45 14.99
N PHE A 279 13.41 -3.75 15.08
CA PHE A 279 13.85 -4.71 14.06
C PHE A 279 13.24 -4.42 12.68
N VAL A 280 11.93 -4.13 12.63
CA VAL A 280 11.21 -3.80 11.39
C VAL A 280 11.74 -2.50 10.77
N ALA A 281 12.13 -1.52 11.59
CA ALA A 281 12.74 -0.28 11.10
C ALA A 281 14.06 -0.56 10.33
N LEU A 282 14.84 -1.54 10.77
CA LEU A 282 16.11 -1.92 10.12
C LEU A 282 15.94 -2.83 8.90
N LEU A 283 14.72 -3.22 8.54
CA LEU A 283 14.47 -4.04 7.34
C LEU A 283 14.47 -3.19 6.08
N GLY A 284 15.67 -2.83 5.63
CA GLY A 284 15.87 -2.04 4.41
C GLY A 284 16.25 -0.59 4.63
N TRP A 285 16.37 -0.15 5.87
CA TRP A 285 16.95 1.14 6.24
C TRP A 285 18.15 0.92 7.16
N SER A 286 19.14 1.82 7.08
CA SER A 286 20.31 1.83 7.94
C SER A 286 20.56 3.23 8.47
N PRO A 287 20.86 3.42 9.78
CA PRO A 287 21.25 4.70 10.32
C PRO A 287 22.65 5.11 9.80
N GLU A 288 22.99 6.38 9.92
CA GLU A 288 24.34 6.89 9.55
C GLU A 288 25.45 6.33 10.46
N ASP A 289 25.14 6.16 11.74
CA ASP A 289 25.99 5.45 12.68
C ASP A 289 25.63 3.96 12.69
N ASN A 290 26.43 3.14 13.32
CA ASN A 290 26.15 1.70 13.42
C ASN A 290 25.24 1.36 14.61
N ASN A 291 24.42 2.31 15.09
CA ASN A 291 23.45 2.02 16.15
C ASN A 291 22.35 1.09 15.64
N GLU A 292 21.98 0.09 16.41
CA GLU A 292 20.93 -0.85 16.05
C GLU A 292 19.72 -0.78 17.02
N PHE A 293 19.81 0.04 18.09
CA PHE A 293 18.78 0.11 19.13
C PHE A 293 18.18 1.51 19.18
N PHE A 294 16.89 1.58 18.92
CA PHE A 294 16.12 2.82 18.87
C PHE A 294 14.78 2.66 19.57
N THR A 295 14.40 3.66 20.34
CA THR A 295 13.01 3.91 20.68
C THR A 295 12.26 4.46 19.45
N LEU A 296 10.91 4.46 19.48
CA LEU A 296 10.12 5.05 18.40
C LEU A 296 10.42 6.55 18.23
N ASP A 297 10.62 7.28 19.31
CA ASP A 297 10.94 8.71 19.27
C ASP A 297 12.35 8.98 18.68
N GLU A 298 13.30 8.11 18.94
CA GLU A 298 14.64 8.17 18.32
C GLU A 298 14.53 7.84 16.82
N LEU A 299 13.74 6.83 16.43
CA LEU A 299 13.47 6.53 15.02
C LEU A 299 12.85 7.72 14.30
N VAL A 300 11.91 8.44 14.92
CA VAL A 300 11.31 9.65 14.34
C VAL A 300 12.38 10.72 14.04
N LYS A 301 13.40 10.83 14.88
CA LYS A 301 14.47 11.82 14.71
C LYS A 301 15.52 11.42 13.67
N GLU A 302 15.85 10.13 13.63
CA GLU A 302 16.99 9.60 12.88
C GLU A 302 16.61 9.05 11.50
N PHE A 303 15.30 8.75 11.27
CA PHE A 303 14.87 8.11 10.05
C PHE A 303 14.95 9.05 8.84
N ASP A 304 15.80 8.70 7.89
CA ASP A 304 15.86 9.32 6.57
C ASP A 304 15.69 8.24 5.50
N TYR A 305 14.63 8.34 4.70
CA TYR A 305 14.34 7.36 3.65
C TYR A 305 15.39 7.33 2.53
N HIS A 306 16.23 8.36 2.37
CA HIS A 306 17.37 8.34 1.44
C HIS A 306 18.44 7.31 1.82
N HIS A 307 18.46 6.84 3.07
CA HIS A 307 19.32 5.76 3.55
C HIS A 307 18.69 4.36 3.39
N MET A 308 17.58 4.24 2.65
CA MET A 308 16.99 2.95 2.34
C MET A 308 17.75 2.23 1.23
N SER A 309 17.86 0.90 1.37
CA SER A 309 18.49 0.04 0.38
C SER A 309 17.54 -0.32 -0.75
N LYS A 310 18.08 -0.50 -1.97
CA LYS A 310 17.36 -1.10 -3.12
C LYS A 310 17.27 -2.63 -3.04
N THR A 311 18.17 -3.26 -2.26
CA THR A 311 18.26 -4.70 -2.17
C THR A 311 17.22 -5.27 -1.22
N PRO A 312 16.71 -6.49 -1.48
CA PRO A 312 15.81 -7.15 -0.55
C PRO A 312 16.39 -7.27 0.86
N ALA A 313 15.55 -6.99 1.86
CA ALA A 313 15.90 -7.14 3.27
C ALA A 313 15.61 -8.58 3.73
N VAL A 314 16.54 -9.21 4.43
CA VAL A 314 16.35 -10.55 4.99
C VAL A 314 15.72 -10.46 6.37
N PHE A 315 14.60 -11.14 6.56
CA PHE A 315 13.96 -11.32 7.86
C PHE A 315 14.72 -12.40 8.65
N ASP A 316 15.68 -11.97 9.45
CA ASP A 316 16.55 -12.82 10.25
C ASP A 316 15.97 -13.02 11.66
N MET A 317 15.41 -14.19 11.92
CA MET A 317 14.85 -14.54 13.23
C MET A 317 15.90 -14.62 14.34
N THR A 318 17.15 -14.95 14.00
CA THR A 318 18.25 -15.00 14.97
C THR A 318 18.59 -13.60 15.46
N LYS A 319 18.65 -12.63 14.53
CA LYS A 319 18.84 -11.21 14.87
C LYS A 319 17.66 -10.67 15.71
N LEU A 320 16.42 -10.98 15.33
CA LEU A 320 15.26 -10.53 16.10
C LEU A 320 15.27 -11.10 17.51
N ARG A 321 15.57 -12.38 17.69
CA ARG A 321 15.71 -13.01 19.04
C ARG A 321 16.81 -12.36 19.86
N TRP A 322 17.95 -12.08 19.25
CA TRP A 322 19.04 -11.38 19.92
C TRP A 322 18.60 -9.98 20.38
N MET A 323 18.02 -9.19 19.48
CA MET A 323 17.50 -7.86 19.82
C MET A 323 16.48 -7.91 20.95
N ASN A 324 15.53 -8.84 20.89
CA ASN A 324 14.52 -9.03 21.93
C ASN A 324 15.17 -9.35 23.29
N GLY A 325 16.20 -10.19 23.29
CA GLY A 325 16.97 -10.49 24.49
C GLY A 325 17.65 -9.25 25.09
N GLU A 326 18.17 -8.34 24.27
CA GLU A 326 18.78 -7.09 24.74
C GLU A 326 17.72 -6.13 25.36
N TYR A 327 16.50 -6.06 24.79
CA TYR A 327 15.40 -5.30 25.38
C TYR A 327 14.95 -5.92 26.72
N LEU A 328 14.83 -7.25 26.81
CA LEU A 328 14.47 -7.95 28.05
C LEU A 328 15.50 -7.72 29.17
N LYS A 329 16.80 -7.70 28.85
CA LYS A 329 17.87 -7.44 29.85
C LYS A 329 17.81 -6.03 30.45
N LYS A 330 17.27 -5.06 29.68
CA LYS A 330 17.13 -3.67 30.12
C LYS A 330 15.79 -3.40 30.84
N MET A 331 14.87 -4.38 30.80
CA MET A 331 13.54 -4.23 31.38
C MET A 331 13.62 -4.29 32.91
N ASP A 332 12.74 -3.51 33.57
CA ASP A 332 12.54 -3.62 35.02
C ASP A 332 12.11 -5.05 35.42
N PHE A 333 12.64 -5.55 36.55
CA PHE A 333 12.41 -6.93 36.97
C PHE A 333 10.94 -7.24 37.24
N ASP A 334 10.20 -6.31 37.85
CA ASP A 334 8.79 -6.55 38.19
C ASP A 334 7.95 -6.61 36.91
N LYS A 335 8.21 -5.71 35.93
CA LYS A 335 7.58 -5.75 34.60
C LYS A 335 7.91 -7.05 33.87
N PHE A 336 9.18 -7.46 33.87
CA PHE A 336 9.61 -8.74 33.29
C PHE A 336 8.89 -9.92 33.91
N TYR A 337 8.81 -9.95 35.25
CA TYR A 337 8.15 -11.03 36.00
C TYR A 337 6.67 -11.12 35.67
N GLU A 338 5.95 -10.00 35.65
CA GLU A 338 4.54 -9.94 35.29
C GLU A 338 4.28 -10.48 33.89
N MET A 339 5.13 -10.12 32.93
CA MET A 339 5.02 -10.58 31.53
C MET A 339 5.38 -12.07 31.36
N ALA A 340 6.35 -12.57 32.13
CA ALA A 340 6.79 -13.96 32.04
C ALA A 340 5.81 -14.92 32.78
N LEU A 341 5.06 -14.44 33.77
CA LEU A 341 4.23 -15.27 34.63
C LEU A 341 3.17 -16.11 33.87
N PRO A 342 2.44 -15.61 32.88
CA PRO A 342 1.51 -16.41 32.09
C PRO A 342 2.21 -17.58 31.37
N HIS A 343 3.38 -17.34 30.80
CA HIS A 343 4.18 -18.35 30.09
C HIS A 343 4.74 -19.41 31.05
N MET A 344 5.14 -19.02 32.25
CA MET A 344 5.62 -19.94 33.29
C MET A 344 4.51 -20.86 33.82
N LYS A 345 3.27 -20.39 33.88
CA LYS A 345 2.12 -21.21 34.30
C LYS A 345 1.79 -22.29 33.27
N LEU A 346 1.86 -21.99 32.00
CA LEU A 346 1.68 -22.98 30.91
C LEU A 346 2.71 -24.14 31.00
N PHE A 347 3.95 -23.86 31.42
CA PHE A 347 4.97 -24.89 31.61
C PHE A 347 4.73 -25.83 32.81
N ARG A 348 3.89 -25.43 33.79
CA ARG A 348 3.54 -26.26 34.94
C ARG A 348 2.34 -27.18 34.69
N GLU A 349 1.57 -26.92 33.65
CA GLU A 349 0.38 -27.70 33.25
C GLU A 349 0.67 -28.72 32.13
N MET A 350 1.88 -28.70 31.57
CA MET A 350 2.42 -29.72 30.66
C MET A 350 3.23 -30.77 31.41
#